data_5181a940b6dab3424e77c5e522962f32
#
_entry.id   5181a940b6dab3424e77c5e522962f32
#
_cell.length_a   1.000
_cell.length_b   1.000
_cell.length_c   1.000
_cell.angle_alpha   90.00
_cell.angle_beta   90.00
_cell.angle_gamma   90.00
#
_symmetry.space_group_name_H-M   'P 1'
#
loop_
_entity.id
_entity.type
_entity.pdbx_description
1 polymer ?
#
loop_
_entity_poly.entity_id
_entity_poly.type
_entity_poly.pdbx_seq_one_letter_code
_entity_poly.pdbx_strand_id
1 'polypeptide(L)'
;MTVKSTPLYTVTAHKQYSEMADAPNVNGPKAMDAQVKDAYPSRLANPPVETWLPRQDAVVKGRQLSGPLSSAQLDEFERKGFLFIPNLIEGEELEELRQEMKALMSNDEYLDQDFSVTEPESQEIRSLFAVHFLSERLGKLACDQRVAGAARQIIGGDPYVHQSRINYKPGFAGKGFNWHSDFETWHAEDGMPAMHAVSASLILTDNHEFNGPLMLIPGSHQKFVPCLGATPEDNHKSSLKAQEVGVPSSEALTELVAKHGIEAPKGKAGGLLLFDCNTLHASNANLSPDPRSNVFFVFNRQDNRCREPYAAARQRPDFLAHRPDQQAQPYR
;
A
#
# COMPACT_ATOMS: atom_id res chain seq x y z
N MET A 1 -19.69 38.61 -7.86
CA MET A 1 -19.95 37.47 -8.78
C MET A 1 -18.73 36.59 -8.72
N THR A 2 -18.76 35.59 -7.88
CA THR A 2 -17.63 34.67 -7.66
C THR A 2 -17.82 33.47 -8.59
N VAL A 3 -16.95 33.37 -9.58
CA VAL A 3 -16.94 32.22 -10.51
C VAL A 3 -16.38 31.02 -9.76
N LYS A 4 -17.22 30.04 -9.48
CA LYS A 4 -16.77 28.74 -8.97
C LYS A 4 -16.05 28.00 -10.11
N SER A 5 -14.75 27.83 -10.00
CA SER A 5 -13.97 26.98 -10.89
C SER A 5 -14.22 25.52 -10.52
N THR A 6 -14.89 24.79 -11.38
CA THR A 6 -15.00 23.32 -11.31
C THR A 6 -13.63 22.72 -11.63
N PRO A 7 -13.06 21.80 -10.84
CA PRO A 7 -11.79 21.20 -11.20
C PRO A 7 -11.95 20.29 -12.42
N LEU A 8 -11.26 20.62 -13.50
CA LEU A 8 -11.20 19.88 -14.77
C LEU A 8 -10.40 18.55 -14.68
N TYR A 9 -9.96 18.16 -13.50
CA TYR A 9 -8.91 17.14 -13.33
C TYR A 9 -9.39 15.69 -13.25
N THR A 10 -10.67 15.46 -12.98
CA THR A 10 -11.21 14.10 -12.80
C THR A 10 -11.28 13.28 -14.11
N VAL A 11 -11.26 13.94 -15.26
CA VAL A 11 -11.45 13.26 -16.57
C VAL A 11 -10.13 12.74 -17.14
N THR A 12 -8.99 13.38 -16.85
CA THR A 12 -7.72 13.06 -17.52
C THR A 12 -7.03 11.82 -16.96
N ALA A 13 -7.08 11.60 -15.65
CA ALA A 13 -6.49 10.41 -15.03
C ALA A 13 -7.24 9.14 -15.42
N HIS A 14 -8.57 9.20 -15.50
CA HIS A 14 -9.41 8.09 -15.97
C HIS A 14 -9.13 7.73 -17.42
N LYS A 15 -8.81 8.73 -18.27
CA LYS A 15 -8.54 8.50 -19.70
C LYS A 15 -7.18 7.82 -19.94
N GLN A 16 -6.15 8.15 -19.14
CA GLN A 16 -4.85 7.49 -19.23
C GLN A 16 -4.87 6.02 -18.79
N TYR A 17 -5.69 5.65 -17.80
CA TYR A 17 -5.90 4.25 -17.41
C TYR A 17 -6.70 3.45 -18.45
N SER A 18 -7.68 4.06 -19.14
CA SER A 18 -8.48 3.38 -20.17
C SER A 18 -7.69 3.10 -21.47
N GLU A 19 -6.71 3.94 -21.80
CA GLU A 19 -5.87 3.73 -22.99
C GLU A 19 -4.83 2.59 -22.81
N MET A 20 -4.55 2.17 -21.56
CA MET A 20 -3.73 0.99 -21.26
C MET A 20 -4.54 -0.33 -21.20
N ALA A 21 -5.87 -0.27 -21.25
CA ALA A 21 -6.78 -1.39 -20.99
C ALA A 21 -7.54 -1.92 -22.23
N ASP A 22 -7.22 -1.49 -23.45
CA ASP A 22 -7.88 -2.01 -24.66
C ASP A 22 -7.36 -3.42 -25.04
N ALA A 23 -7.90 -4.42 -24.30
CA ALA A 23 -7.99 -5.81 -24.76
C ALA A 23 -9.47 -6.19 -24.89
N PRO A 24 -9.87 -7.00 -25.88
CA PRO A 24 -11.28 -7.21 -26.24
C PRO A 24 -12.07 -7.89 -25.10
N ASN A 25 -13.20 -7.27 -24.79
CA ASN A 25 -14.16 -7.73 -23.79
C ASN A 25 -14.89 -9.00 -24.29
N VAL A 26 -14.61 -10.14 -23.67
CA VAL A 26 -15.32 -11.40 -23.93
C VAL A 26 -16.38 -11.58 -22.83
N ASN A 27 -17.61 -11.14 -23.09
CA ASN A 27 -18.76 -11.41 -22.26
C ASN A 27 -19.15 -12.89 -22.34
N GLY A 28 -18.73 -13.69 -21.35
CA GLY A 28 -19.30 -15.01 -21.10
C GLY A 28 -20.39 -14.94 -20.01
N PRO A 29 -21.33 -15.91 -19.95
CA PRO A 29 -22.46 -15.87 -19.02
C PRO A 29 -21.99 -15.97 -17.56
N LYS A 30 -22.61 -15.17 -16.67
CA LYS A 30 -22.41 -15.20 -15.22
C LYS A 30 -22.62 -16.63 -14.69
N ALA A 31 -21.53 -17.33 -14.36
CA ALA A 31 -21.59 -18.55 -13.56
C ALA A 31 -22.00 -18.16 -12.12
N MET A 32 -22.97 -18.90 -11.54
CA MET A 32 -23.33 -18.79 -10.13
C MET A 32 -22.09 -19.00 -9.26
N ASP A 33 -21.85 -18.07 -8.33
CA ASP A 33 -20.73 -18.11 -7.39
C ASP A 33 -20.74 -19.43 -6.59
N ALA A 34 -19.88 -20.36 -6.96
CA ALA A 34 -19.40 -21.37 -6.03
C ALA A 34 -18.68 -20.58 -4.91
N GLN A 35 -19.04 -20.81 -3.66
CA GLN A 35 -18.35 -20.22 -2.50
C GLN A 35 -16.84 -20.41 -2.70
N VAL A 36 -16.15 -19.33 -3.04
CA VAL A 36 -14.70 -19.36 -3.20
C VAL A 36 -14.15 -19.67 -1.82
N LYS A 37 -13.53 -20.85 -1.68
CA LYS A 37 -12.92 -21.27 -0.43
C LYS A 37 -11.88 -20.24 -0.02
N ASP A 38 -11.99 -19.70 1.21
CA ASP A 38 -10.98 -18.82 1.78
C ASP A 38 -9.64 -19.57 1.87
N ALA A 39 -8.65 -19.09 1.13
CA ALA A 39 -7.31 -19.68 1.08
C ALA A 39 -6.41 -19.19 2.22
N TYR A 40 -6.76 -18.07 2.85
CA TYR A 40 -5.97 -17.38 3.87
C TYR A 40 -6.82 -16.95 5.06
N PRO A 41 -7.50 -17.88 5.77
CA PRO A 41 -8.37 -17.54 6.88
C PRO A 41 -7.58 -16.81 7.99
N SER A 42 -8.12 -15.67 8.42
CA SER A 42 -7.58 -14.80 9.46
C SER A 42 -8.69 -14.25 10.34
N ARG A 43 -8.35 -13.49 11.35
CA ARG A 43 -9.28 -12.90 12.33
C ARG A 43 -10.08 -13.98 13.08
N LEU A 44 -9.40 -15.03 13.45
CA LEU A 44 -9.99 -16.19 14.10
C LEU A 44 -10.32 -15.90 15.56
N ALA A 45 -11.50 -16.34 16.03
CA ALA A 45 -11.93 -16.14 17.44
C ALA A 45 -11.14 -16.99 18.44
N ASN A 46 -10.73 -18.23 18.04
CA ASN A 46 -9.87 -19.12 18.80
C ASN A 46 -8.82 -19.69 17.85
N PRO A 47 -7.53 -19.48 18.08
CA PRO A 47 -6.55 -20.09 17.23
C PRO A 47 -6.48 -21.58 17.58
N PRO A 48 -6.56 -22.47 16.59
CA PRO A 48 -5.71 -23.63 16.65
C PRO A 48 -4.27 -23.10 16.69
N VAL A 49 -3.36 -23.83 17.36
CA VAL A 49 -1.90 -23.57 17.33
C VAL A 49 -1.56 -22.85 16.02
N GLU A 50 -0.93 -21.67 16.07
CA GLU A 50 -0.70 -20.79 14.91
C GLU A 50 -0.15 -21.57 13.73
N THR A 51 -1.03 -22.04 12.86
CA THR A 51 -0.63 -22.79 11.68
C THR A 51 -0.39 -21.80 10.58
N TRP A 52 0.86 -21.39 10.40
CA TRP A 52 1.24 -20.55 9.29
C TRP A 52 0.96 -21.26 7.97
N LEU A 53 0.27 -20.58 7.10
CA LEU A 53 -0.07 -21.14 5.80
C LEU A 53 1.06 -20.84 4.81
N PRO A 54 1.55 -21.84 4.07
CA PRO A 54 2.51 -21.59 3.01
C PRO A 54 1.85 -20.71 1.94
N ARG A 55 2.59 -19.73 1.42
CA ARG A 55 2.14 -18.95 0.27
C ARG A 55 1.88 -19.89 -0.91
N GLN A 56 0.73 -19.75 -1.55
CA GLN A 56 0.36 -20.57 -2.71
C GLN A 56 0.70 -19.89 -4.03
N ASP A 57 0.84 -18.58 -4.01
CA ASP A 57 1.11 -17.76 -5.19
C ASP A 57 2.62 -17.54 -5.38
N ALA A 58 3.08 -17.54 -6.63
CA ALA A 58 4.44 -17.09 -6.93
C ALA A 58 4.64 -15.64 -6.51
N VAL A 59 5.81 -15.29 -5.98
CA VAL A 59 6.14 -13.92 -5.55
C VAL A 59 6.35 -13.03 -6.78
N VAL A 60 7.18 -13.47 -7.72
CA VAL A 60 7.43 -12.77 -8.98
C VAL A 60 6.79 -13.57 -10.13
N LYS A 61 5.70 -13.04 -10.67
CA LYS A 61 4.91 -13.70 -11.73
C LYS A 61 5.25 -13.23 -13.13
N GLY A 62 5.80 -12.03 -13.27
CA GLY A 62 6.02 -11.37 -14.55
C GLY A 62 7.49 -11.34 -14.99
N ARG A 63 8.31 -12.34 -14.64
CA ARG A 63 9.73 -12.39 -15.03
C ARG A 63 9.96 -12.27 -16.55
N GLN A 64 9.02 -12.77 -17.34
CA GLN A 64 9.05 -12.71 -18.80
C GLN A 64 8.58 -11.36 -19.36
N LEU A 65 8.00 -10.50 -18.55
CA LEU A 65 7.52 -9.20 -18.97
C LEU A 65 8.67 -8.21 -19.07
N SER A 66 8.66 -7.41 -20.14
CA SER A 66 9.56 -6.26 -20.24
C SER A 66 9.21 -5.21 -19.20
N GLY A 67 10.22 -4.61 -18.56
CA GLY A 67 10.05 -3.58 -17.54
C GLY A 67 11.39 -3.09 -16.99
N PRO A 68 11.38 -2.20 -15.99
CA PRO A 68 12.58 -1.53 -15.49
C PRO A 68 13.46 -2.41 -14.59
N LEU A 69 12.93 -3.51 -14.03
CA LEU A 69 13.69 -4.35 -13.11
C LEU A 69 14.52 -5.39 -13.85
N SER A 70 15.78 -5.50 -13.49
CA SER A 70 16.67 -6.57 -13.95
C SER A 70 16.33 -7.92 -13.30
N SER A 71 16.81 -9.01 -13.89
CA SER A 71 16.62 -10.35 -13.31
C SER A 71 17.19 -10.46 -11.90
N ALA A 72 18.35 -9.85 -11.61
CA ALA A 72 18.94 -9.85 -10.28
C ALA A 72 18.07 -9.11 -9.24
N GLN A 73 17.43 -8.00 -9.62
CA GLN A 73 16.50 -7.27 -8.77
C GLN A 73 15.22 -8.08 -8.51
N LEU A 74 14.70 -8.77 -9.52
CA LEU A 74 13.57 -9.68 -9.35
C LEU A 74 13.91 -10.87 -8.46
N ASP A 75 15.13 -11.42 -8.55
CA ASP A 75 15.62 -12.49 -7.66
C ASP A 75 15.77 -12.02 -6.22
N GLU A 76 16.25 -10.79 -6.01
CA GLU A 76 16.33 -10.19 -4.68
C GLU A 76 14.93 -9.99 -4.09
N PHE A 77 14.00 -9.42 -4.86
CA PHE A 77 12.62 -9.24 -4.43
C PHE A 77 11.95 -10.59 -4.09
N GLU A 78 12.11 -11.62 -4.92
CA GLU A 78 11.54 -12.94 -4.68
C GLU A 78 12.09 -13.58 -3.39
N ARG A 79 13.37 -13.39 -3.11
CA ARG A 79 14.04 -13.94 -1.91
C ARG A 79 13.69 -13.18 -0.64
N LYS A 80 13.69 -11.83 -0.69
CA LYS A 80 13.51 -10.97 0.49
C LYS A 80 12.05 -10.58 0.73
N GLY A 81 11.24 -10.47 -0.32
CA GLY A 81 9.91 -9.87 -0.30
C GLY A 81 9.93 -8.34 -0.44
N PHE A 82 11.10 -7.76 -0.67
CA PHE A 82 11.26 -6.33 -0.92
C PHE A 82 12.54 -6.04 -1.71
N LEU A 83 12.54 -4.86 -2.35
CA LEU A 83 13.67 -4.33 -3.12
C LEU A 83 13.76 -2.82 -2.89
N PHE A 84 14.94 -2.32 -2.57
CA PHE A 84 15.20 -0.88 -2.51
C PHE A 84 16.01 -0.43 -3.73
N ILE A 85 15.48 0.55 -4.46
CA ILE A 85 16.12 1.16 -5.63
C ILE A 85 16.52 2.58 -5.22
N PRO A 86 17.81 2.86 -5.03
CA PRO A 86 18.27 4.20 -4.68
C PRO A 86 18.14 5.15 -5.88
N ASN A 87 17.96 6.43 -5.60
CA ASN A 87 18.04 7.53 -6.58
C ASN A 87 17.18 7.32 -7.85
N LEU A 88 15.96 6.76 -7.68
CA LEU A 88 15.05 6.56 -8.82
C LEU A 88 14.56 7.89 -9.40
N ILE A 89 14.35 8.87 -8.54
CA ILE A 89 13.92 10.22 -8.88
C ILE A 89 14.89 11.21 -8.23
N GLU A 90 15.39 12.17 -9.01
CA GLU A 90 16.41 13.12 -8.57
C GLU A 90 16.13 14.52 -9.13
N GLY A 91 16.90 15.49 -8.65
CA GLY A 91 16.90 16.87 -9.19
C GLY A 91 15.56 17.57 -9.10
N GLU A 92 15.16 18.25 -10.18
CA GLU A 92 13.96 19.08 -10.25
C GLU A 92 12.68 18.25 -10.04
N GLU A 93 12.61 17.03 -10.61
CA GLU A 93 11.46 16.15 -10.46
C GLU A 93 11.19 15.81 -8.97
N LEU A 94 12.24 15.52 -8.20
CA LEU A 94 12.12 15.25 -6.77
C LEU A 94 11.64 16.50 -6.00
N GLU A 95 12.17 17.65 -6.33
CA GLU A 95 11.79 18.89 -5.67
C GLU A 95 10.33 19.27 -5.96
N GLU A 96 9.87 19.09 -7.18
CA GLU A 96 8.47 19.28 -7.56
C GLU A 96 7.53 18.35 -6.80
N LEU A 97 7.91 17.07 -6.59
CA LEU A 97 7.13 16.12 -5.79
C LEU A 97 7.07 16.52 -4.31
N ARG A 98 8.16 17.07 -3.77
CA ARG A 98 8.19 17.61 -2.40
C ARG A 98 7.27 18.83 -2.24
N GLN A 99 7.27 19.73 -3.21
CA GLN A 99 6.40 20.89 -3.22
C GLN A 99 4.93 20.48 -3.32
N GLU A 100 4.62 19.53 -4.19
CA GLU A 100 3.27 18.94 -4.32
C GLU A 100 2.81 18.31 -3.01
N MET A 101 3.66 17.48 -2.40
CA MET A 101 3.36 16.89 -1.09
C MET A 101 3.09 17.97 -0.04
N LYS A 102 3.94 19.00 0.03
CA LYS A 102 3.77 20.07 0.99
C LYS A 102 2.45 20.83 0.77
N ALA A 103 2.08 21.11 -0.47
CA ALA A 103 0.84 21.78 -0.81
C ALA A 103 -0.39 20.95 -0.37
N LEU A 104 -0.38 19.64 -0.66
CA LEU A 104 -1.46 18.73 -0.27
C LEU A 104 -1.59 18.61 1.26
N MET A 105 -0.47 18.42 1.96
CA MET A 105 -0.45 18.22 3.42
C MET A 105 -0.75 19.49 4.22
N SER A 106 -0.63 20.68 3.59
CA SER A 106 -0.96 21.97 4.20
C SER A 106 -2.30 22.54 3.76
N ASN A 107 -3.13 21.73 3.07
CA ASN A 107 -4.44 22.18 2.64
C ASN A 107 -5.46 21.97 3.76
N ASP A 108 -5.93 23.08 4.35
CA ASP A 108 -6.90 23.07 5.45
C ASP A 108 -8.24 22.40 5.07
N GLU A 109 -8.60 22.36 3.77
CA GLU A 109 -9.81 21.66 3.31
C GLU A 109 -9.75 20.15 3.52
N TYR A 110 -8.54 19.58 3.72
CA TYR A 110 -8.34 18.16 3.92
C TYR A 110 -8.28 17.74 5.41
N LEU A 111 -8.24 18.67 6.35
CA LEU A 111 -8.06 18.37 7.79
C LEU A 111 -9.16 17.46 8.36
N ASP A 112 -10.41 17.70 7.99
CA ASP A 112 -11.58 17.00 8.52
C ASP A 112 -12.21 16.00 7.53
N GLN A 113 -11.46 15.63 6.50
CA GLN A 113 -11.94 14.66 5.51
C GLN A 113 -11.72 13.23 5.96
N ASP A 114 -12.62 12.31 5.61
CA ASP A 114 -12.51 10.89 5.92
C ASP A 114 -11.23 10.25 5.36
N PHE A 115 -10.70 10.79 4.25
CA PHE A 115 -9.47 10.34 3.60
C PHE A 115 -8.19 10.95 4.18
N SER A 116 -8.27 11.68 5.31
CA SER A 116 -7.12 12.20 6.03
C SER A 116 -7.06 11.72 7.46
N VAL A 117 -5.84 11.55 7.97
CA VAL A 117 -5.56 11.23 9.37
C VAL A 117 -4.65 12.31 9.94
N THR A 118 -5.10 12.97 10.99
CA THR A 118 -4.35 14.04 11.68
C THR A 118 -3.65 13.50 12.92
N GLU A 119 -2.54 14.13 13.29
CA GLU A 119 -1.92 13.91 14.60
C GLU A 119 -2.74 14.59 15.69
N PRO A 120 -3.07 13.88 16.78
CA PRO A 120 -3.95 14.43 17.82
C PRO A 120 -3.41 15.70 18.51
N GLU A 121 -2.09 15.82 18.62
CA GLU A 121 -1.44 16.91 19.35
C GLU A 121 -1.18 18.14 18.47
N SER A 122 -0.62 17.94 17.28
CA SER A 122 -0.25 19.04 16.36
C SER A 122 -1.36 19.44 15.41
N GLN A 123 -2.40 18.61 15.25
CA GLN A 123 -3.45 18.77 14.24
C GLN A 123 -2.92 18.77 12.79
N GLU A 124 -1.67 18.40 12.57
CA GLU A 124 -1.09 18.25 11.24
C GLU A 124 -1.58 16.95 10.56
N ILE A 125 -1.78 17.00 9.26
CA ILE A 125 -2.11 15.80 8.49
C ILE A 125 -0.89 14.86 8.53
N ARG A 126 -1.11 13.65 9.08
CA ARG A 126 -0.13 12.58 9.15
C ARG A 126 -0.22 11.63 7.95
N SER A 127 -1.44 11.36 7.50
CA SER A 127 -1.67 10.52 6.32
C SER A 127 -2.79 11.12 5.49
N LEU A 128 -2.56 11.19 4.18
CA LEU A 128 -3.55 11.63 3.21
C LEU A 128 -3.71 10.52 2.16
N PHE A 129 -4.93 10.00 2.03
CA PHE A 129 -5.24 8.88 1.13
C PHE A 129 -5.75 9.36 -0.24
N ALA A 130 -5.87 8.43 -1.19
CA ALA A 130 -6.36 8.65 -2.55
C ALA A 130 -5.59 9.75 -3.31
N VAL A 131 -4.33 9.98 -2.97
CA VAL A 131 -3.53 11.10 -3.48
C VAL A 131 -3.34 11.09 -5.00
N HIS A 132 -3.44 9.94 -5.65
CA HIS A 132 -3.40 9.84 -7.12
C HIS A 132 -4.64 10.43 -7.80
N PHE A 133 -5.74 10.66 -7.06
CA PHE A 133 -6.91 11.40 -7.52
C PHE A 133 -6.88 12.87 -7.10
N LEU A 134 -6.21 13.19 -5.98
CA LEU A 134 -6.11 14.56 -5.48
C LEU A 134 -5.07 15.40 -6.23
N SER A 135 -4.08 14.75 -6.84
CA SER A 135 -2.98 15.39 -7.54
C SER A 135 -2.73 14.77 -8.91
N GLU A 136 -2.76 15.58 -9.95
CA GLU A 136 -2.39 15.16 -11.31
C GLU A 136 -0.94 14.67 -11.38
N ARG A 137 -0.03 15.30 -10.65
CA ARG A 137 1.38 14.92 -10.59
C ARG A 137 1.55 13.53 -9.98
N LEU A 138 0.89 13.25 -8.85
CA LEU A 138 0.93 11.94 -8.22
C LEU A 138 0.17 10.88 -9.01
N GLY A 139 -0.89 11.27 -9.72
CA GLY A 139 -1.57 10.39 -10.68
C GLY A 139 -0.66 9.98 -11.84
N LYS A 140 0.11 10.92 -12.40
CA LYS A 140 1.13 10.62 -13.43
C LYS A 140 2.24 9.72 -12.89
N LEU A 141 2.72 9.99 -11.68
CA LEU A 141 3.74 9.16 -11.02
C LEU A 141 3.25 7.73 -10.78
N ALA A 142 1.97 7.55 -10.41
CA ALA A 142 1.36 6.24 -10.26
C ALA A 142 1.31 5.44 -11.58
N CYS A 143 1.36 6.10 -12.74
CA CYS A 143 1.41 5.49 -14.07
C CYS A 143 2.83 5.41 -14.64
N ASP A 144 3.83 5.98 -13.98
CA ASP A 144 5.21 6.00 -14.47
C ASP A 144 5.77 4.58 -14.61
N GLN A 145 6.43 4.31 -15.73
CA GLN A 145 7.01 2.99 -16.01
C GLN A 145 8.06 2.57 -14.98
N ARG A 146 8.77 3.52 -14.36
CA ARG A 146 9.73 3.23 -13.29
C ARG A 146 9.03 2.66 -12.04
N VAL A 147 7.74 2.99 -11.81
CA VAL A 147 6.94 2.59 -10.65
C VAL A 147 5.92 1.51 -11.04
N ALA A 148 4.96 1.83 -11.90
CA ALA A 148 3.92 0.89 -12.37
C ALA A 148 4.50 -0.26 -13.21
N GLY A 149 5.52 0.01 -14.03
CA GLY A 149 6.21 -1.02 -14.80
C GLY A 149 6.96 -2.02 -13.92
N ALA A 150 7.58 -1.55 -12.82
CA ALA A 150 8.19 -2.42 -11.82
C ALA A 150 7.13 -3.28 -11.12
N ALA A 151 6.01 -2.67 -10.71
CA ALA A 151 4.89 -3.40 -10.13
C ALA A 151 4.35 -4.47 -11.10
N ARG A 152 4.18 -4.13 -12.38
CA ARG A 152 3.72 -5.06 -13.44
C ARG A 152 4.63 -6.27 -13.58
N GLN A 153 5.95 -6.09 -13.53
CA GLN A 153 6.90 -7.22 -13.57
C GLN A 153 6.78 -8.12 -12.34
N ILE A 154 6.55 -7.55 -11.15
CA ILE A 154 6.39 -8.34 -9.92
C ILE A 154 5.07 -9.11 -9.95
N ILE A 155 3.92 -8.43 -10.13
CA ILE A 155 2.61 -9.07 -10.03
C ILE A 155 2.22 -9.89 -11.28
N GLY A 156 2.93 -9.72 -12.40
CA GLY A 156 2.76 -10.53 -13.61
C GLY A 156 1.50 -10.23 -14.40
N GLY A 157 1.05 -8.99 -14.42
CA GLY A 157 -0.14 -8.55 -15.17
C GLY A 157 -0.40 -7.06 -15.00
N ASP A 158 -1.43 -6.54 -15.65
CA ASP A 158 -1.74 -5.12 -15.63
C ASP A 158 -2.18 -4.66 -14.23
N PRO A 159 -1.49 -3.66 -13.65
CA PRO A 159 -1.81 -3.14 -12.34
C PRO A 159 -2.98 -2.15 -12.38
N TYR A 160 -3.66 -1.99 -11.24
CA TYR A 160 -4.41 -0.80 -10.90
C TYR A 160 -3.99 -0.32 -9.50
N VAL A 161 -4.18 0.94 -9.21
CA VAL A 161 -3.91 1.48 -7.87
C VAL A 161 -5.04 1.10 -6.93
N HIS A 162 -4.78 0.15 -6.04
CA HIS A 162 -5.69 -0.27 -4.99
C HIS A 162 -5.79 0.78 -3.87
N GLN A 163 -4.64 1.37 -3.51
CA GLN A 163 -4.56 2.43 -2.51
C GLN A 163 -3.41 3.37 -2.85
N SER A 164 -3.56 4.65 -2.58
CA SER A 164 -2.42 5.57 -2.55
C SER A 164 -2.49 6.47 -1.32
N ARG A 165 -1.33 6.84 -0.79
CA ARG A 165 -1.25 7.73 0.37
C ARG A 165 0.07 8.46 0.44
N ILE A 166 0.04 9.66 1.01
CA ILE A 166 1.20 10.31 1.60
C ILE A 166 1.22 9.96 3.07
N ASN A 167 2.37 9.52 3.59
CA ASN A 167 2.61 9.41 5.01
C ASN A 167 3.68 10.43 5.42
N TYR A 168 3.38 11.20 6.44
CA TYR A 168 4.27 12.15 7.06
C TYR A 168 4.48 11.82 8.53
N LYS A 169 5.71 11.79 8.96
CA LYS A 169 6.11 11.52 10.32
C LYS A 169 6.96 12.71 10.80
N PRO A 170 6.38 13.65 11.57
CA PRO A 170 7.07 14.85 12.02
C PRO A 170 8.26 14.50 12.91
N GLY A 171 9.22 15.43 12.98
CA GLY A 171 10.36 15.29 13.87
C GLY A 171 9.91 15.25 15.35
N PHE A 172 10.50 14.37 16.15
CA PHE A 172 10.26 14.12 17.57
C PHE A 172 8.82 13.68 17.95
N ALA A 173 7.81 13.89 17.10
CA ALA A 173 6.41 13.62 17.40
C ALA A 173 5.83 12.41 16.61
N GLY A 174 6.49 11.99 15.54
CA GLY A 174 5.98 10.89 14.69
C GLY A 174 5.94 9.55 15.41
N LYS A 175 4.75 8.97 15.59
CA LYS A 175 4.54 7.69 16.30
C LYS A 175 4.98 6.48 15.45
N GLY A 176 5.28 5.36 16.13
CA GLY A 176 5.52 4.08 15.51
C GLY A 176 4.26 3.47 14.90
N PHE A 177 4.44 2.40 14.12
CA PHE A 177 3.34 1.61 13.59
C PHE A 177 3.67 0.11 13.78
N ASN A 178 2.71 -0.67 14.28
CA ASN A 178 2.91 -2.05 14.69
C ASN A 178 3.20 -2.97 13.50
N TRP A 179 3.84 -4.12 13.78
CA TRP A 179 4.09 -5.18 12.81
C TRP A 179 2.79 -5.72 12.22
N HIS A 180 2.69 -5.75 10.89
CA HIS A 180 1.54 -6.27 10.18
C HIS A 180 1.92 -6.70 8.76
N SER A 181 1.05 -7.46 8.14
CA SER A 181 1.02 -7.70 6.70
C SER A 181 -0.13 -6.90 6.10
N ASP A 182 0.14 -6.13 5.06
CA ASP A 182 -0.90 -5.41 4.33
C ASP A 182 -1.95 -6.37 3.76
N PHE A 183 -1.50 -7.52 3.23
CA PHE A 183 -2.38 -8.52 2.63
C PHE A 183 -3.39 -9.08 3.64
N GLU A 184 -3.00 -9.30 4.88
CA GLU A 184 -3.92 -9.77 5.92
C GLU A 184 -5.14 -8.86 6.04
N THR A 185 -4.90 -7.55 6.11
CA THR A 185 -5.97 -6.55 6.18
C THR A 185 -6.77 -6.45 4.88
N TRP A 186 -6.10 -6.42 3.73
CA TRP A 186 -6.80 -6.32 2.44
C TRP A 186 -7.62 -7.57 2.12
N HIS A 187 -7.14 -8.74 2.52
CA HIS A 187 -7.91 -9.98 2.40
C HIS A 187 -9.12 -9.97 3.35
N ALA A 188 -8.88 -9.74 4.64
CA ALA A 188 -9.91 -9.79 5.67
C ALA A 188 -10.99 -8.72 5.49
N GLU A 189 -10.60 -7.47 5.18
CA GLU A 189 -11.50 -6.30 5.21
C GLU A 189 -11.90 -5.78 3.81
N ASP A 190 -11.10 -6.03 2.76
CA ASP A 190 -11.41 -5.57 1.41
C ASP A 190 -11.84 -6.71 0.47
N GLY A 191 -11.60 -7.97 0.86
CA GLY A 191 -11.89 -9.12 0.03
C GLY A 191 -10.90 -9.35 -1.09
N MET A 192 -9.60 -8.98 -0.92
CA MET A 192 -8.53 -9.26 -1.88
C MET A 192 -8.27 -10.78 -1.94
N PRO A 193 -8.48 -11.46 -3.09
CA PRO A 193 -8.50 -12.92 -3.11
C PRO A 193 -7.14 -13.58 -2.95
N ALA A 194 -6.07 -12.99 -3.50
CA ALA A 194 -4.75 -13.60 -3.61
C ALA A 194 -3.63 -12.57 -3.42
N MET A 195 -2.42 -13.05 -3.15
CA MET A 195 -1.22 -12.22 -2.95
C MET A 195 -0.65 -11.72 -4.29
N HIS A 196 -1.44 -10.95 -5.04
CA HIS A 196 -1.07 -10.36 -6.32
C HIS A 196 -0.99 -8.83 -6.26
N ALA A 197 -0.49 -8.32 -5.14
CA ALA A 197 -0.31 -6.90 -4.92
C ALA A 197 1.10 -6.58 -4.44
N VAL A 198 1.56 -5.36 -4.72
CA VAL A 198 2.86 -4.83 -4.33
C VAL A 198 2.72 -3.38 -3.90
N SER A 199 3.38 -3.02 -2.81
CA SER A 199 3.49 -1.64 -2.35
C SER A 199 4.76 -0.99 -2.91
N ALA A 200 4.62 0.21 -3.45
CA ALA A 200 5.70 1.06 -3.92
C ALA A 200 5.75 2.32 -3.05
N SER A 201 6.82 2.49 -2.28
CA SER A 201 7.04 3.61 -1.36
C SER A 201 8.19 4.47 -1.87
N LEU A 202 7.86 5.61 -2.49
CA LEU A 202 8.84 6.63 -2.86
C LEU A 202 9.17 7.48 -1.63
N ILE A 203 10.45 7.53 -1.24
CA ILE A 203 10.88 8.35 -0.12
C ILE A 203 11.13 9.79 -0.57
N LEU A 204 10.52 10.77 0.10
CA LEU A 204 10.63 12.19 -0.24
C LEU A 204 11.58 12.96 0.68
N THR A 205 11.96 12.36 1.79
CA THR A 205 13.00 12.85 2.73
C THR A 205 14.08 11.81 2.88
N ASP A 206 15.27 12.19 3.31
CA ASP A 206 16.30 11.21 3.64
C ASP A 206 15.82 10.31 4.78
N ASN A 207 15.93 8.99 4.60
CA ASN A 207 15.60 8.01 5.62
C ASN A 207 16.89 7.51 6.29
N HIS A 208 16.93 7.61 7.62
CA HIS A 208 18.06 7.17 8.45
C HIS A 208 17.57 6.45 9.72
N GLU A 209 18.46 5.97 10.56
CA GLU A 209 18.15 5.14 11.73
C GLU A 209 17.18 5.77 12.70
N PHE A 210 17.16 7.09 12.80
CA PHE A 210 16.52 7.81 13.90
C PHE A 210 15.18 8.46 13.53
N ASN A 211 14.86 8.57 12.23
CA ASN A 211 13.59 9.18 11.79
C ASN A 211 12.46 8.18 11.52
N GLY A 212 12.60 6.97 12.09
CA GLY A 212 11.57 5.94 12.04
C GLY A 212 11.36 5.34 10.64
N PRO A 213 12.41 4.83 9.98
CA PRO A 213 12.30 4.18 8.68
C PRO A 213 11.40 2.94 8.74
N LEU A 214 10.93 2.51 7.58
CA LEU A 214 10.20 1.24 7.47
C LEU A 214 11.16 0.09 7.77
N MET A 215 10.71 -0.83 8.63
CA MET A 215 11.41 -2.07 8.98
C MET A 215 10.65 -3.24 8.38
N LEU A 216 11.35 -4.21 7.81
CA LEU A 216 10.78 -5.39 7.17
C LEU A 216 11.48 -6.66 7.69
N ILE A 217 10.75 -7.77 7.74
CA ILE A 217 11.31 -9.08 8.03
C ILE A 217 11.55 -9.78 6.69
N PRO A 218 12.81 -9.95 6.23
CA PRO A 218 13.11 -10.62 4.97
C PRO A 218 12.53 -12.04 4.94
N GLY A 219 11.93 -12.45 3.81
CA GLY A 219 11.40 -13.80 3.65
C GLY A 219 10.06 -14.07 4.37
N SER A 220 9.55 -13.15 5.19
CA SER A 220 8.26 -13.31 5.89
C SER A 220 7.07 -13.47 4.91
N HIS A 221 7.17 -12.91 3.72
CA HIS A 221 6.15 -12.98 2.68
C HIS A 221 5.89 -14.39 2.14
N GLN A 222 6.76 -15.35 2.42
CA GLN A 222 6.63 -16.74 1.96
C GLN A 222 5.57 -17.54 2.74
N LYS A 223 5.13 -17.02 3.87
CA LYS A 223 4.11 -17.63 4.71
C LYS A 223 3.07 -16.61 5.11
N PHE A 224 1.82 -17.00 5.12
CA PHE A 224 0.75 -16.22 5.71
C PHE A 224 0.65 -16.53 7.20
N VAL A 225 0.69 -15.49 8.03
CA VAL A 225 0.52 -15.60 9.48
C VAL A 225 -0.90 -15.14 9.82
N PRO A 226 -1.81 -16.07 10.16
CA PRO A 226 -3.17 -15.71 10.57
C PRO A 226 -3.14 -14.87 11.84
N CYS A 227 -3.98 -13.84 11.89
CA CYS A 227 -4.13 -12.98 13.06
C CYS A 227 -5.37 -13.34 13.88
N LEU A 228 -5.37 -12.96 15.16
CA LEU A 228 -6.42 -13.25 16.10
C LEU A 228 -7.38 -12.07 16.26
N GLY A 229 -8.57 -12.38 16.76
CA GLY A 229 -9.59 -11.42 17.11
C GLY A 229 -10.49 -11.05 15.93
N ALA A 230 -11.78 -10.83 16.21
CA ALA A 230 -12.73 -10.42 15.20
C ALA A 230 -12.47 -8.98 14.74
N THR A 231 -12.77 -8.68 13.48
CA THR A 231 -12.72 -7.31 12.96
C THR A 231 -13.84 -6.47 13.57
N PRO A 232 -13.53 -5.40 14.30
CA PRO A 232 -14.55 -4.47 14.79
C PRO A 232 -15.29 -3.78 13.65
N GLU A 233 -16.49 -3.33 13.90
CA GLU A 233 -17.19 -2.47 12.96
C GLU A 233 -16.40 -1.15 12.77
N ASP A 234 -16.28 -0.69 11.52
CA ASP A 234 -15.49 0.48 11.15
C ASP A 234 -14.03 0.45 11.64
N ASN A 235 -13.43 -0.74 11.71
CA ASN A 235 -12.06 -0.95 12.18
C ASN A 235 -11.05 0.04 11.56
N HIS A 236 -11.25 0.45 10.31
CA HIS A 236 -10.36 1.40 9.62
C HIS A 236 -10.23 2.73 10.36
N LYS A 237 -11.25 3.21 11.06
CA LYS A 237 -11.20 4.49 11.82
C LYS A 237 -10.19 4.46 12.97
N SER A 238 -9.93 3.28 13.54
CA SER A 238 -8.93 3.08 14.59
C SER A 238 -7.61 2.57 14.02
N SER A 239 -7.64 1.61 13.10
CA SER A 239 -6.44 0.96 12.57
C SER A 239 -5.54 1.91 11.77
N LEU A 240 -6.09 2.94 11.15
CA LEU A 240 -5.30 4.00 10.50
C LEU A 240 -4.49 4.85 11.49
N LYS A 241 -4.92 4.89 12.76
CA LYS A 241 -4.20 5.60 13.83
C LYS A 241 -3.19 4.70 14.53
N ALA A 242 -3.57 3.45 14.81
CA ALA A 242 -2.71 2.43 15.41
C ALA A 242 -3.24 1.05 15.00
N GLN A 243 -2.38 0.22 14.39
CA GLN A 243 -2.74 -1.14 14.02
C GLN A 243 -2.80 -2.00 15.30
N GLU A 244 -3.99 -2.37 15.72
CA GLU A 244 -4.21 -3.22 16.90
C GLU A 244 -4.80 -4.60 16.51
N VAL A 245 -5.59 -4.64 15.45
CA VAL A 245 -6.18 -5.85 14.87
C VAL A 245 -5.45 -6.19 13.57
N GLY A 246 -5.23 -7.47 13.28
CA GLY A 246 -4.41 -7.89 12.14
C GLY A 246 -2.90 -7.79 12.43
N VAL A 247 -2.53 -7.89 13.70
CA VAL A 247 -1.15 -7.94 14.19
C VAL A 247 -0.81 -9.39 14.51
N PRO A 248 0.30 -9.94 13.98
CA PRO A 248 0.77 -11.28 14.37
C PRO A 248 1.08 -11.35 15.87
N SER A 249 1.03 -12.56 16.44
CA SER A 249 1.43 -12.76 17.84
C SER A 249 2.90 -12.44 18.08
N SER A 250 3.25 -12.13 19.33
CA SER A 250 4.64 -11.89 19.73
C SER A 250 5.52 -13.13 19.50
N GLU A 251 4.95 -14.32 19.65
CA GLU A 251 5.61 -15.60 19.43
C GLU A 251 5.96 -15.77 17.95
N ALA A 252 4.99 -15.53 17.04
CA ALA A 252 5.21 -15.59 15.60
C ALA A 252 6.27 -14.57 15.14
N LEU A 253 6.18 -13.34 15.63
CA LEU A 253 7.18 -12.31 15.33
C LEU A 253 8.58 -12.70 15.84
N THR A 254 8.67 -13.25 17.07
CA THR A 254 9.94 -13.69 17.65
C THR A 254 10.58 -14.79 16.79
N GLU A 255 9.80 -15.79 16.36
CA GLU A 255 10.30 -16.88 15.51
C GLU A 255 10.78 -16.35 14.16
N LEU A 256 10.01 -15.47 13.50
CA LEU A 256 10.36 -14.90 12.21
C LEU A 256 11.62 -14.04 12.30
N VAL A 257 11.72 -13.19 13.32
CA VAL A 257 12.90 -12.33 13.55
C VAL A 257 14.13 -13.18 13.89
N ALA A 258 14.00 -14.21 14.71
CA ALA A 258 15.11 -15.10 15.03
C ALA A 258 15.65 -15.81 13.78
N LYS A 259 14.78 -16.14 12.83
CA LYS A 259 15.14 -16.84 11.60
C LYS A 259 15.69 -15.91 10.51
N HIS A 260 15.12 -14.73 10.37
CA HIS A 260 15.33 -13.87 9.19
C HIS A 260 15.95 -12.51 9.50
N GLY A 261 15.97 -12.10 10.76
CA GLY A 261 16.37 -10.75 11.18
C GLY A 261 15.35 -9.67 10.81
N ILE A 262 15.77 -8.43 11.00
CA ILE A 262 15.02 -7.23 10.60
C ILE A 262 15.94 -6.40 9.71
N GLU A 263 15.43 -5.94 8.57
CA GLU A 263 16.10 -4.98 7.71
C GLU A 263 15.30 -3.67 7.66
N ALA A 264 16.00 -2.54 7.67
CA ALA A 264 15.41 -1.22 7.45
C ALA A 264 16.10 -0.57 6.26
N PRO A 265 15.53 -0.66 5.05
CA PRO A 265 16.08 0.03 3.88
C PRO A 265 16.10 1.54 4.12
N LYS A 266 17.29 2.12 3.99
CA LYS A 266 17.55 3.54 4.23
C LYS A 266 18.24 4.14 3.01
N GLY A 267 18.09 5.45 2.83
CA GLY A 267 18.73 6.12 1.70
C GLY A 267 18.29 7.57 1.56
N LYS A 268 18.83 8.20 0.55
CA LYS A 268 18.48 9.56 0.16
C LYS A 268 17.05 9.60 -0.40
N ALA A 269 16.45 10.78 -0.29
CA ALA A 269 15.18 11.06 -0.95
C ALA A 269 15.26 10.76 -2.46
N GLY A 270 14.15 10.33 -3.04
CA GLY A 270 14.06 9.85 -4.41
C GLY A 270 14.30 8.36 -4.59
N GLY A 271 14.67 7.63 -3.52
CA GLY A 271 14.70 6.17 -3.56
C GLY A 271 13.31 5.55 -3.54
N LEU A 272 13.14 4.40 -4.19
CA LEU A 272 11.90 3.62 -4.21
C LEU A 272 12.09 2.30 -3.46
N LEU A 273 11.22 2.05 -2.48
CA LEU A 273 11.10 0.76 -1.82
C LEU A 273 9.87 0.02 -2.37
N LEU A 274 10.10 -1.11 -3.02
CA LEU A 274 9.06 -2.06 -3.42
C LEU A 274 8.97 -3.16 -2.37
N PHE A 275 7.77 -3.54 -1.92
CA PHE A 275 7.60 -4.68 -1.01
C PHE A 275 6.31 -5.44 -1.28
N ASP A 276 6.38 -6.74 -1.12
CA ASP A 276 5.26 -7.67 -1.34
C ASP A 276 4.15 -7.43 -0.32
N CYS A 277 2.91 -7.56 -0.74
CA CYS A 277 1.73 -7.33 0.09
C CYS A 277 1.72 -8.14 1.38
N ASN A 278 2.36 -9.30 1.41
CA ASN A 278 2.44 -10.17 2.58
C ASN A 278 3.74 -10.02 3.39
N THR A 279 4.65 -9.12 3.01
CA THR A 279 5.85 -8.86 3.81
C THR A 279 5.47 -8.19 5.13
N LEU A 280 5.86 -8.82 6.24
CA LEU A 280 5.68 -8.22 7.57
C LEU A 280 6.57 -7.00 7.70
N HIS A 281 5.95 -5.88 8.07
CA HIS A 281 6.64 -4.61 8.21
C HIS A 281 6.08 -3.77 9.36
N ALA A 282 6.88 -2.85 9.82
CA ALA A 282 6.58 -1.93 10.92
C ALA A 282 7.38 -0.63 10.75
N SER A 283 7.18 0.34 11.62
CA SER A 283 8.08 1.49 11.72
C SER A 283 8.17 2.01 13.15
N ASN A 284 9.36 2.42 13.56
CA ASN A 284 9.59 3.07 14.85
C ASN A 284 9.03 4.51 14.88
N ALA A 285 8.95 5.08 16.09
CA ALA A 285 8.75 6.51 16.26
C ALA A 285 9.93 7.30 15.65
N ASN A 286 9.66 8.55 15.29
CA ASN A 286 10.71 9.48 14.88
C ASN A 286 11.29 10.18 16.11
N LEU A 287 12.54 9.89 16.44
CA LEU A 287 13.29 10.45 17.56
C LEU A 287 14.30 11.51 17.13
N SER A 288 14.29 11.91 15.85
CA SER A 288 15.16 12.93 15.29
C SER A 288 14.41 14.23 14.99
N PRO A 289 15.10 15.36 14.76
CA PRO A 289 14.46 16.58 14.28
C PRO A 289 13.99 16.48 12.83
N ASP A 290 14.54 15.52 12.08
CA ASP A 290 14.29 15.39 10.64
C ASP A 290 12.96 14.67 10.37
N PRO A 291 12.01 15.27 9.65
CA PRO A 291 10.77 14.59 9.32
C PRO A 291 11.03 13.44 8.32
N ARG A 292 10.13 12.48 8.32
CA ARG A 292 10.10 11.43 7.30
C ARG A 292 8.81 11.49 6.51
N SER A 293 8.91 11.53 5.18
CA SER A 293 7.77 11.51 4.28
C SER A 293 7.94 10.55 3.12
N ASN A 294 6.84 9.91 2.76
CA ASN A 294 6.77 8.93 1.68
C ASN A 294 5.46 9.07 0.92
N VAL A 295 5.49 8.86 -0.40
CA VAL A 295 4.30 8.57 -1.20
C VAL A 295 4.22 7.07 -1.43
N PHE A 296 3.08 6.49 -1.12
CA PHE A 296 2.80 5.07 -1.36
C PHE A 296 1.78 4.90 -2.48
N PHE A 297 2.08 3.94 -3.36
CA PHE A 297 1.12 3.36 -4.30
C PHE A 297 1.06 1.85 -4.05
N VAL A 298 -0.13 1.35 -3.80
CA VAL A 298 -0.39 -0.08 -3.74
C VAL A 298 -0.96 -0.50 -5.07
N PHE A 299 -0.23 -1.34 -5.78
CA PHE A 299 -0.66 -1.90 -7.05
C PHE A 299 -1.23 -3.28 -6.82
N ASN A 300 -2.46 -3.49 -7.26
CA ASN A 300 -3.08 -4.81 -7.32
C ASN A 300 -3.32 -5.20 -8.78
N ARG A 301 -3.29 -6.48 -9.10
CA ARG A 301 -3.51 -6.98 -10.45
C ARG A 301 -4.98 -6.90 -10.84
N GLN A 302 -5.29 -6.56 -12.10
CA GLN A 302 -6.65 -6.36 -12.59
C GLN A 302 -7.57 -7.58 -12.41
N ASP A 303 -7.05 -8.80 -12.46
CA ASP A 303 -7.82 -10.03 -12.24
C ASP A 303 -7.89 -10.47 -10.77
N ASN A 304 -7.23 -9.73 -9.87
CA ASN A 304 -7.25 -9.94 -8.41
C ASN A 304 -8.10 -8.88 -7.67
N ARG A 305 -9.16 -8.39 -8.31
CA ARG A 305 -10.03 -7.35 -7.74
C ARG A 305 -10.66 -7.81 -6.44
N CYS A 306 -10.80 -6.85 -5.53
CA CYS A 306 -11.46 -7.08 -4.26
C CYS A 306 -12.92 -7.50 -4.46
N ARG A 307 -13.35 -8.45 -3.63
CA ARG A 307 -14.70 -9.02 -3.57
C ARG A 307 -15.35 -8.66 -2.24
N GLU A 308 -16.34 -9.45 -1.82
CA GLU A 308 -16.85 -9.35 -0.46
C GLU A 308 -15.75 -9.67 0.55
N PRO A 309 -15.68 -8.94 1.68
CA PRO A 309 -14.71 -9.18 2.74
C PRO A 309 -14.78 -10.61 3.27
N TYR A 310 -13.62 -11.19 3.62
CA TYR A 310 -13.60 -12.53 4.22
C TYR A 310 -13.86 -12.51 5.73
N ALA A 311 -13.50 -11.42 6.43
CA ALA A 311 -13.60 -11.33 7.88
C ALA A 311 -14.03 -9.94 8.39
N ALA A 312 -14.80 -9.19 7.60
CA ALA A 312 -15.43 -7.94 8.00
C ALA A 312 -16.88 -7.90 7.53
N ALA A 313 -17.73 -7.16 8.24
CA ALA A 313 -19.16 -7.05 7.91
C ALA A 313 -19.43 -6.27 6.61
N ARG A 314 -18.52 -5.38 6.23
CA ARG A 314 -18.59 -4.55 5.01
C ARG A 314 -17.20 -4.17 4.53
N GLN A 315 -17.13 -3.85 3.26
CA GLN A 315 -15.90 -3.35 2.63
C GLN A 315 -15.49 -1.99 3.21
N ARG A 316 -14.19 -1.74 3.25
CA ARG A 316 -13.66 -0.42 3.61
C ARG A 316 -13.99 0.63 2.52
N PRO A 317 -13.96 1.93 2.87
CA PRO A 317 -14.18 3.01 1.91
C PRO A 317 -13.24 2.95 0.69
N ASP A 318 -13.69 3.49 -0.46
CA ASP A 318 -12.96 3.46 -1.72
C ASP A 318 -11.58 4.14 -1.66
N PHE A 319 -11.42 5.16 -0.84
CA PHE A 319 -10.12 5.82 -0.65
C PHE A 319 -9.06 4.91 0.01
N LEU A 320 -9.48 3.81 0.67
CA LEU A 320 -8.62 2.78 1.26
C LEU A 320 -8.49 1.54 0.38
N ALA A 321 -9.52 1.24 -0.40
CA ALA A 321 -9.61 0.04 -1.21
C ALA A 321 -10.33 0.36 -2.53
N HIS A 322 -9.62 1.02 -3.44
CA HIS A 322 -10.19 1.47 -4.70
C HIS A 322 -10.67 0.31 -5.57
N ARG A 323 -11.88 0.49 -6.15
CA ARG A 323 -12.55 -0.48 -7.02
C ARG A 323 -12.80 0.12 -8.39
N PRO A 324 -11.98 -0.23 -9.40
CA PRO A 324 -12.04 0.39 -10.73
C PRO A 324 -13.40 0.32 -11.43
N ASP A 325 -14.25 -0.64 -11.05
CA ASP A 325 -15.59 -0.83 -11.66
C ASP A 325 -16.70 -0.01 -10.97
N GLN A 326 -16.45 0.55 -9.81
CA GLN A 326 -17.34 1.47 -9.14
C GLN A 326 -16.99 2.87 -9.59
N GLN A 327 -17.99 3.66 -10.04
CA GLN A 327 -17.73 5.07 -10.32
C GLN A 327 -17.16 5.72 -9.07
N ALA A 328 -15.89 6.13 -9.16
CA ALA A 328 -15.24 6.84 -8.07
C ALA A 328 -16.12 8.01 -7.64
N GLN A 329 -16.56 8.01 -6.39
CA GLN A 329 -17.18 9.19 -5.81
C GLN A 329 -16.13 10.30 -5.84
N PRO A 330 -16.44 11.46 -6.44
CA PRO A 330 -15.46 12.54 -6.41
C PRO A 330 -15.19 12.89 -4.94
N TYR A 331 -13.94 12.77 -4.53
CA TYR A 331 -13.48 13.27 -3.24
C TYR A 331 -13.62 14.80 -3.26
N ARG A 332 -14.61 15.32 -2.54
CA ARG A 332 -14.91 16.75 -2.45
C ARG A 332 -14.41 17.30 -1.14
#